data_34289617fd1581780f497ed6e42e4200
#
_entry.id   34289617fd1581780f497ed6e42e4200
#
_cell.length_a   1.000
_cell.length_b   1.000
_cell.length_c   1.000
_cell.angle_alpha   90.00
_cell.angle_beta   90.00
_cell.angle_gamma   90.00
#
_symmetry.space_group_name_H-M   'P 1'
#
loop_
_entity.id
_entity.type
_entity.pdbx_description
1 polymer ?
#
loop_
_entity_poly.entity_id
_entity_poly.type
_entity_poly.pdbx_seq_one_letter_code
_entity_poly.pdbx_strand_id
1 'polypeptide(L)'
;MGPVNWFAVAIAWLLAAGLGIAFYGGRATPRPPYWLHAIAALLLFVSAAMIGHMFARVGETTLAAKPWLYAMMSGGLALTFIGPALFITAVRRERPVREALYDWLYWLLAYLAMGAAFALF
;
A
#
# COMPACT_ATOMS: atom_id res chain seq x y z
N MET A 1 16.55 -4.56 16.85
CA MET A 1 15.43 -3.72 16.38
C MET A 1 15.96 -2.31 16.20
N GLY A 2 15.90 -1.80 14.99
CA GLY A 2 16.38 -0.46 14.66
C GLY A 2 15.28 0.59 14.72
N PRO A 3 15.64 1.87 14.56
CA PRO A 3 14.66 2.94 14.45
C PRO A 3 13.90 2.82 13.13
N VAL A 4 12.70 3.39 13.10
CA VAL A 4 11.90 3.45 11.88
C VAL A 4 12.56 4.43 10.90
N ASN A 5 12.68 4.01 9.65
CA ASN A 5 13.22 4.84 8.58
C ASN A 5 12.12 5.77 8.04
N TRP A 6 11.96 6.92 8.67
CA TRP A 6 10.91 7.86 8.32
C TRP A 6 11.07 8.47 6.93
N PHE A 7 12.30 8.57 6.44
CA PHE A 7 12.53 9.01 5.06
C PHE A 7 11.92 8.02 4.07
N ALA A 8 12.16 6.72 4.28
CA ALA A 8 11.56 5.68 3.43
C ALA A 8 10.04 5.64 3.59
N VAL A 9 9.50 5.90 4.79
CA VAL A 9 8.06 6.02 5.00
C VAL A 9 7.47 7.12 4.11
N ALA A 10 8.11 8.28 4.06
CA ALA A 10 7.65 9.39 3.23
C ALA A 10 7.69 9.03 1.74
N ILE A 11 8.77 8.41 1.28
CA ILE A 11 8.89 7.97 -0.12
C ILE A 11 7.85 6.90 -0.45
N ALA A 12 7.67 5.93 0.44
CA ALA A 12 6.67 4.87 0.26
C ALA A 12 5.26 5.47 0.13
N TRP A 13 4.94 6.40 1.00
CA TRP A 13 3.66 7.11 0.96
C TRP A 13 3.45 7.84 -0.37
N LEU A 14 4.46 8.60 -0.80
CA LEU A 14 4.38 9.37 -2.05
C LEU A 14 4.24 8.45 -3.26
N LEU A 15 4.96 7.33 -3.30
CA LEU A 15 4.84 6.37 -4.40
C LEU A 15 3.45 5.76 -4.46
N ALA A 16 2.91 5.34 -3.33
CA ALA A 16 1.57 4.76 -3.28
C ALA A 16 0.50 5.78 -3.65
N ALA A 17 0.63 7.02 -3.19
CA ALA A 17 -0.28 8.09 -3.56
C ALA A 17 -0.21 8.42 -5.06
N GLY A 18 1.01 8.45 -5.62
CA GLY A 18 1.22 8.66 -7.05
C GLY A 18 0.59 7.56 -7.90
N LEU A 19 0.73 6.30 -7.49
CA LEU A 19 0.06 5.18 -8.14
C LEU A 19 -1.46 5.32 -8.06
N GLY A 20 -1.99 5.80 -6.92
CA GLY A 20 -3.42 6.05 -6.77
C GLY A 20 -3.92 7.08 -7.77
N ILE A 21 -3.18 8.15 -7.98
CA ILE A 21 -3.50 9.14 -8.98
C ILE A 21 -3.47 8.53 -10.38
N ALA A 22 -2.45 7.73 -10.68
CA ALA A 22 -2.32 7.08 -11.99
C ALA A 22 -3.48 6.11 -12.26
N PHE A 23 -3.92 5.35 -11.25
CA PHE A 23 -4.99 4.36 -11.41
C PHE A 23 -6.39 4.99 -11.43
N TYR A 24 -6.62 6.02 -10.61
CA TYR A 24 -7.97 6.54 -10.36
C TYR A 24 -8.18 8.00 -10.75
N GLY A 25 -7.12 8.73 -11.05
CA GLY A 25 -7.18 10.19 -11.22
C GLY A 25 -8.13 10.70 -12.29
N GLY A 26 -8.39 9.92 -13.34
CA GLY A 26 -9.29 10.31 -14.42
C GLY A 26 -10.66 9.63 -14.40
N ARG A 27 -10.96 8.82 -13.39
CA ARG A 27 -12.10 7.90 -13.43
C ARG A 27 -13.32 8.32 -12.61
N ALA A 28 -13.13 9.11 -11.59
CA ALA A 28 -14.22 9.45 -10.67
C ALA A 28 -15.16 10.50 -11.27
N THR A 29 -16.43 10.13 -11.45
CA THR A 29 -17.48 11.05 -11.89
C THR A 29 -18.79 10.67 -11.21
N PRO A 30 -19.36 11.48 -10.30
CA PRO A 30 -18.79 12.73 -9.80
C PRO A 30 -17.56 12.52 -8.92
N ARG A 31 -16.70 13.52 -8.86
CA ARG A 31 -15.52 13.45 -8.02
C ARG A 31 -15.92 13.62 -6.55
N PRO A 32 -15.38 12.79 -5.63
CA PRO A 32 -15.62 13.00 -4.21
C PRO A 32 -14.98 14.30 -3.74
N PRO A 33 -15.47 14.91 -2.64
CA PRO A 33 -14.86 16.12 -2.10
C PRO A 33 -13.40 15.87 -1.73
N TYR A 34 -12.57 16.90 -1.92
CA TYR A 34 -11.13 16.74 -1.72
C TYR A 34 -10.75 16.39 -0.27
N TRP A 35 -11.60 16.72 0.71
CA TRP A 35 -11.33 16.35 2.10
C TRP A 35 -11.35 14.84 2.31
N LEU A 36 -12.12 14.10 1.50
CA LEU A 36 -12.07 12.63 1.52
C LEU A 36 -10.74 12.12 0.98
N HIS A 37 -10.19 12.79 -0.02
CA HIS A 37 -8.85 12.45 -0.53
C HIS A 37 -7.78 12.74 0.53
N ALA A 38 -7.95 13.80 1.32
CA ALA A 38 -7.04 14.10 2.43
C ALA A 38 -7.07 13.01 3.49
N ILE A 39 -8.27 12.52 3.84
CA ILE A 39 -8.40 11.39 4.77
C ILE A 39 -7.76 10.13 4.19
N ALA A 40 -8.00 9.86 2.91
CA ALA A 40 -7.41 8.70 2.24
C ALA A 40 -5.88 8.77 2.26
N ALA A 41 -5.32 9.96 2.00
CA ALA A 41 -3.88 10.17 2.06
C ALA A 41 -3.33 9.92 3.47
N LEU A 42 -4.04 10.38 4.49
CA LEU A 42 -3.66 10.15 5.88
C LEU A 42 -3.67 8.66 6.22
N LEU A 43 -4.71 7.95 5.81
CA LEU A 43 -4.81 6.50 6.05
C LEU A 43 -3.71 5.74 5.29
N LEU A 44 -3.37 6.18 4.10
CA LEU A 44 -2.28 5.59 3.34
C LEU A 44 -0.94 5.81 4.04
N PHE A 45 -0.75 6.99 4.64
CA PHE A 45 0.43 7.27 5.45
C PHE A 45 0.52 6.32 6.65
N VAL A 46 -0.60 6.05 7.31
CA VAL A 46 -0.67 5.08 8.41
C VAL A 46 -0.19 3.70 7.94
N SER A 47 -0.61 3.27 6.74
CA SER A 47 -0.14 2.00 6.16
C SER A 47 1.37 2.01 5.93
N ALA A 48 1.90 3.09 5.36
CA ALA A 48 3.34 3.22 5.12
C ALA A 48 4.13 3.20 6.43
N ALA A 49 3.63 3.89 7.45
CA ALA A 49 4.25 3.92 8.77
C ALA A 49 4.24 2.54 9.43
N MET A 50 3.14 1.81 9.33
CA MET A 50 3.04 0.45 9.86
C MET A 50 4.06 -0.48 9.19
N ILE A 51 4.17 -0.41 7.87
CA ILE A 51 5.15 -1.20 7.13
C ILE A 51 6.57 -0.84 7.59
N GLY A 52 6.83 0.45 7.79
CA GLY A 52 8.11 0.92 8.32
C GLY A 52 8.43 0.34 9.70
N HIS A 53 7.44 0.30 10.58
CA HIS A 53 7.59 -0.32 11.90
C HIS A 53 7.84 -1.82 11.79
N MET A 54 7.15 -2.49 10.87
CA MET A 54 7.36 -3.92 10.64
C MET A 54 8.81 -4.21 10.21
N PHE A 55 9.34 -3.43 9.27
CA PHE A 55 10.72 -3.61 8.82
C PHE A 55 11.72 -3.27 9.92
N ALA A 56 11.46 -2.23 10.70
CA ALA A 56 12.32 -1.88 11.84
C ALA A 56 12.33 -3.01 12.87
N ARG A 57 11.21 -3.67 13.06
CA ARG A 57 11.09 -4.80 13.98
C ARG A 57 11.88 -6.02 13.51
N VAL A 58 11.85 -6.30 12.21
CA VAL A 58 12.63 -7.39 11.61
C VAL A 58 14.13 -7.11 11.72
N GLY A 59 14.54 -5.89 11.47
CA GLY A 59 15.91 -5.43 11.60
C GLY A 59 16.72 -5.54 10.30
N GLU A 60 17.70 -4.66 10.17
CA GLU A 60 18.52 -4.54 8.97
C GLU A 60 19.30 -5.81 8.65
N THR A 61 19.82 -6.49 9.66
CA THR A 61 20.62 -7.70 9.46
C THR A 61 19.80 -8.79 8.77
N THR A 62 18.59 -9.04 9.25
CA THR A 62 17.70 -10.04 8.67
C THR A 62 17.25 -9.63 7.27
N LEU A 63 16.91 -8.37 7.06
CA LEU A 63 16.48 -7.88 5.76
C LEU A 63 17.61 -7.93 4.73
N ALA A 64 18.84 -7.62 5.14
CA ALA A 64 20.01 -7.74 4.25
C ALA A 64 20.27 -9.18 3.84
N ALA A 65 20.09 -10.13 4.76
CA ALA A 65 20.28 -11.54 4.49
C ALA A 65 19.15 -12.14 3.65
N LYS A 66 17.94 -11.58 3.76
CA LYS A 66 16.74 -12.08 3.08
C LYS A 66 15.98 -10.93 2.41
N PRO A 67 16.51 -10.34 1.33
CA PRO A 67 15.91 -9.17 0.71
C PRO A 67 14.51 -9.42 0.13
N TRP A 68 14.15 -10.66 -0.14
CA TRP A 68 12.80 -11.01 -0.58
C TRP A 68 11.72 -10.68 0.46
N LEU A 69 12.12 -10.48 1.73
CA LEU A 69 11.18 -10.09 2.78
C LEU A 69 10.54 -8.72 2.51
N TYR A 70 11.24 -7.81 1.84
CA TYR A 70 10.64 -6.52 1.48
C TYR A 70 9.38 -6.70 0.63
N ALA A 71 9.45 -7.56 -0.38
CA ALA A 71 8.30 -7.84 -1.23
C ALA A 71 7.24 -8.64 -0.49
N MET A 72 7.63 -9.65 0.28
CA MET A 72 6.69 -10.51 0.99
C MET A 72 5.93 -9.75 2.08
N MET A 73 6.62 -8.96 2.87
CA MET A 73 6.00 -8.25 4.00
C MET A 73 5.18 -7.04 3.56
N SER A 74 5.36 -6.56 2.35
CA SER A 74 4.53 -5.49 1.79
C SER A 74 3.48 -6.05 0.83
N GLY A 75 3.89 -6.60 -0.29
CA GLY A 75 2.99 -7.16 -1.29
C GLY A 75 2.16 -8.32 -0.76
N GLY A 76 2.72 -9.11 0.15
CA GLY A 76 1.99 -10.21 0.79
C GLY A 76 0.77 -9.75 1.57
N LEU A 77 0.84 -8.59 2.22
CA LEU A 77 -0.31 -8.02 2.92
C LEU A 77 -1.44 -7.65 1.94
N ALA A 78 -1.08 -7.04 0.82
CA ALA A 78 -2.07 -6.70 -0.20
C ALA A 78 -2.69 -7.95 -0.80
N LEU A 79 -1.86 -8.97 -1.06
CA LEU A 79 -2.32 -10.21 -1.67
C LEU A 79 -3.25 -11.02 -0.77
N THR A 80 -2.96 -11.07 0.53
CA THR A 80 -3.64 -11.98 1.47
C THR A 80 -4.65 -11.32 2.38
N PHE A 81 -4.57 -10.00 2.60
CA PHE A 81 -5.49 -9.28 3.48
C PHE A 81 -6.33 -8.26 2.74
N ILE A 82 -5.71 -7.38 1.98
CA ILE A 82 -6.43 -6.30 1.31
C ILE A 82 -7.26 -6.82 0.16
N GLY A 83 -6.69 -7.65 -0.71
CA GLY A 83 -7.39 -8.22 -1.85
C GLY A 83 -8.63 -9.01 -1.49
N PRO A 84 -8.51 -9.98 -0.57
CA PRO A 84 -9.69 -10.71 -0.11
C PRO A 84 -10.76 -9.80 0.50
N ALA A 85 -10.37 -8.78 1.29
CA ALA A 85 -11.32 -7.82 1.85
C ALA A 85 -12.06 -7.04 0.76
N LEU A 86 -11.34 -6.58 -0.26
CA LEU A 86 -11.93 -5.87 -1.39
C LEU A 86 -12.90 -6.75 -2.17
N PHE A 87 -12.49 -7.98 -2.44
CA PHE A 87 -13.31 -8.94 -3.18
C PHE A 87 -14.60 -9.26 -2.43
N ILE A 88 -14.49 -9.60 -1.15
CA ILE A 88 -15.64 -9.94 -0.33
C ILE A 88 -16.60 -8.75 -0.21
N THR A 89 -16.06 -7.55 0.00
CA THR A 89 -16.87 -6.33 0.06
C THR A 89 -17.60 -6.06 -1.23
N ALA A 90 -16.93 -6.25 -2.37
CA ALA A 90 -17.54 -6.07 -3.69
C ALA A 90 -18.69 -7.05 -3.90
N VAL A 91 -18.50 -8.33 -3.52
CA VAL A 91 -19.55 -9.35 -3.63
C VAL A 91 -20.77 -8.97 -2.78
N ARG A 92 -20.52 -8.54 -1.53
CA ARG A 92 -21.62 -8.16 -0.62
C ARG A 92 -22.37 -6.92 -1.08
N ARG A 93 -21.72 -6.02 -1.81
CA ARG A 93 -22.32 -4.80 -2.34
C ARG A 93 -22.80 -4.93 -3.78
N GLU A 94 -22.76 -6.14 -4.32
CA GLU A 94 -23.17 -6.42 -5.70
C GLU A 94 -22.42 -5.58 -6.73
N ARG A 95 -21.14 -5.29 -6.45
CA ARG A 95 -20.25 -4.58 -7.37
C ARG A 95 -19.61 -5.57 -8.35
N PRO A 96 -19.28 -5.14 -9.58
CA PRO A 96 -18.59 -6.01 -10.53
C PRO A 96 -17.28 -6.56 -9.99
N VAL A 97 -17.03 -7.83 -10.19
CA VAL A 97 -15.80 -8.49 -9.73
C VAL A 97 -14.57 -7.85 -10.36
N ARG A 98 -14.66 -7.40 -11.62
CA ARG A 98 -13.51 -6.77 -12.28
C ARG A 98 -13.07 -5.49 -11.59
N GLU A 99 -14.00 -4.73 -10.98
CA GLU A 99 -13.64 -3.55 -10.19
C GLU A 99 -12.81 -3.93 -8.97
N ALA A 100 -13.23 -5.01 -8.28
CA ALA A 100 -12.49 -5.52 -7.14
C ALA A 100 -11.09 -6.00 -7.55
N LEU A 101 -10.98 -6.68 -8.69
CA LEU A 101 -9.68 -7.14 -9.19
C LEU A 101 -8.78 -5.98 -9.59
N TYR A 102 -9.35 -4.92 -10.17
CA TYR A 102 -8.61 -3.71 -10.50
C TYR A 102 -8.09 -3.02 -9.23
N ASP A 103 -8.92 -2.91 -8.21
CA ASP A 103 -8.53 -2.34 -6.93
C ASP A 103 -7.46 -3.20 -6.25
N TRP A 104 -7.59 -4.51 -6.33
CA TRP A 104 -6.60 -5.44 -5.78
C TRP A 104 -5.23 -5.23 -6.45
N LEU A 105 -5.23 -5.10 -7.79
CA LEU A 105 -4.00 -4.83 -8.53
C LEU A 105 -3.35 -3.52 -8.06
N TYR A 106 -4.14 -2.46 -7.90
CA TYR A 106 -3.63 -1.20 -7.38
C TYR A 106 -2.95 -1.39 -6.03
N TRP A 107 -3.65 -2.04 -5.08
CA TRP A 107 -3.13 -2.20 -3.73
C TRP A 107 -1.89 -3.09 -3.70
N LEU A 108 -1.85 -4.13 -4.53
CA LEU A 108 -0.66 -4.96 -4.67
C LEU A 108 0.53 -4.15 -5.15
N LEU A 109 0.35 -3.37 -6.22
CA LEU A 109 1.42 -2.54 -6.76
C LEU A 109 1.83 -1.43 -5.78
N ALA A 110 0.87 -0.80 -5.11
CA ALA A 110 1.16 0.23 -4.12
C ALA A 110 1.99 -0.32 -2.96
N TYR A 111 1.62 -1.47 -2.44
CA TYR A 111 2.34 -2.09 -1.32
C TYR A 111 3.71 -2.60 -1.76
N LEU A 112 3.83 -3.18 -2.95
CA LEU A 112 5.13 -3.56 -3.50
C LEU A 112 6.04 -2.34 -3.68
N ALA A 113 5.48 -1.22 -4.16
CA ALA A 113 6.23 0.02 -4.28
C ALA A 113 6.70 0.53 -2.90
N MET A 114 5.85 0.43 -1.88
CA MET A 114 6.25 0.76 -0.51
C MET A 114 7.41 -0.11 -0.04
N GLY A 115 7.31 -1.42 -0.26
CA GLY A 115 8.39 -2.35 0.08
C GLY A 115 9.69 -2.01 -0.64
N ALA A 116 9.61 -1.66 -1.92
CA ALA A 116 10.76 -1.25 -2.71
C ALA A 116 11.39 0.05 -2.16
N ALA A 117 10.56 1.01 -1.72
CA ALA A 117 11.06 2.23 -1.11
C ALA A 117 11.91 1.93 0.14
N PHE A 118 11.46 1.02 0.98
CA PHE A 118 12.23 0.62 2.16
C PHE A 118 13.50 -0.16 1.79
N ALA A 119 13.46 -0.91 0.70
CA ALA A 119 14.64 -1.64 0.23
C ALA A 119 15.72 -0.71 -0.35
N LEU A 120 15.31 0.39 -0.99
CA LEU A 120 16.21 1.28 -1.70
C LEU A 120 16.66 2.49 -0.87
N PHE A 121 15.91 2.89 0.11
CA PHE A 121 16.18 4.09 0.91
C PHE A 121 16.30 3.78 2.38
#